data_7338bd3072c62a3e783d93814997870d
#
_entry.id   7338bd3072c62a3e783d93814997870d
#
_cell.length_a   1.000
_cell.length_b   1.000
_cell.length_c   1.000
_cell.angle_alpha   90.00
_cell.angle_beta   90.00
_cell.angle_gamma   90.00
#
_symmetry.space_group_name_H-M   'P 1'
#
loop_
_entity.id
_entity.type
_entity.pdbx_description
1 polymer ?
#
loop_
_entity_poly.entity_id
_entity_poly.type
_entity_poly.pdbx_seq_one_letter_code
_entity_poly.pdbx_strand_id
1 'polypeptide(L)'
;MMNYFRPLYPFLLGWALILNTTSFANLSLVNGLGQLILFSAVVCIPIWRTGRMSYVDIGWPWGLVLLGIVSFFLSDGYWLRSLVVSIVLILVGLRMGLGALKMWQMGLLKKEFPRYQYQRIRWEKEGKTNVALALQVDAISQGLANASFLAIPIFIIASNNSPEFLVLEIIGLVIWLLAFAMETVADLQKIAFLQQMKKAGKQRQVCNVGLWRYCRHPNYFAEWMVWNGLIIAAVPSWLALQGTENTAIWWLLGFSLLFTSRVMYSTLVYVTGAVPSEYFSAQKR
;
A
#
# COMPACT_ATOMS: atom_id res chain seq x y z
N MET A 1 -15.30 19.99 12.05
CA MET A 1 -15.57 18.90 11.08
C MET A 1 -14.50 18.73 10.02
N MET A 2 -14.00 19.76 9.36
CA MET A 2 -12.98 19.66 8.29
C MET A 2 -11.73 18.85 8.66
N ASN A 3 -11.23 18.91 9.90
CA ASN A 3 -10.03 18.17 10.32
C ASN A 3 -10.15 16.65 10.27
N TYR A 4 -11.36 16.09 10.36
CA TYR A 4 -11.56 14.64 10.24
C TYR A 4 -11.38 14.16 8.81
N PHE A 5 -11.91 14.87 7.82
CA PHE A 5 -11.90 14.46 6.41
C PHE A 5 -10.63 14.83 5.65
N ARG A 6 -9.75 15.65 6.25
CA ARG A 6 -8.50 16.05 5.64
C ARG A 6 -7.66 14.88 5.06
N PRO A 7 -7.57 13.71 5.70
CA PRO A 7 -6.82 12.58 5.14
C PRO A 7 -7.37 12.03 3.82
N LEU A 8 -8.66 12.26 3.51
CA LEU A 8 -9.29 11.77 2.27
C LEU A 8 -8.91 12.62 1.04
N TYR A 9 -8.69 13.92 1.22
CA TYR A 9 -8.57 14.86 0.09
C TYR A 9 -7.51 14.46 -0.94
N PRO A 10 -6.27 14.10 -0.58
CA PRO A 10 -5.29 13.71 -1.57
C PRO A 10 -5.75 12.52 -2.41
N PHE A 11 -6.34 11.51 -1.77
CA PHE A 11 -6.77 10.29 -2.43
C PHE A 11 -8.01 10.52 -3.31
N LEU A 12 -8.95 11.36 -2.87
CA LEU A 12 -10.10 11.76 -3.70
C LEU A 12 -9.66 12.54 -4.92
N LEU A 13 -8.70 13.46 -4.76
CA LEU A 13 -8.13 14.20 -5.89
C LEU A 13 -7.36 13.28 -6.84
N GLY A 14 -6.58 12.34 -6.31
CA GLY A 14 -5.89 11.33 -7.13
C GLY A 14 -6.87 10.44 -7.88
N TRP A 15 -7.97 10.02 -7.24
CA TRP A 15 -9.00 9.22 -7.92
C TRP A 15 -9.76 10.04 -8.96
N ALA A 16 -10.12 11.28 -8.66
CA ALA A 16 -10.72 12.20 -9.62
C ALA A 16 -9.81 12.41 -10.84
N LEU A 17 -8.49 12.56 -10.63
CA LEU A 17 -7.53 12.68 -11.73
C LEU A 17 -7.64 11.48 -12.69
N ILE A 18 -7.53 10.26 -12.18
CA ILE A 18 -7.50 9.05 -13.03
C ILE A 18 -8.87 8.71 -13.64
N LEU A 19 -9.97 9.18 -13.05
CA LEU A 19 -11.30 9.11 -13.65
C LEU A 19 -11.48 10.05 -14.86
N ASN A 20 -10.62 11.06 -14.99
CA ASN A 20 -10.64 12.00 -16.11
C ASN A 20 -9.60 11.68 -17.20
N THR A 21 -8.92 10.54 -17.12
CA THR A 21 -8.01 10.09 -18.18
C THR A 21 -8.78 9.52 -19.36
N THR A 22 -8.23 9.66 -20.56
CA THR A 22 -8.77 9.04 -21.78
C THR A 22 -8.48 7.54 -21.79
N SER A 23 -7.29 7.15 -21.31
CA SER A 23 -6.75 5.79 -21.50
C SER A 23 -7.26 4.78 -20.49
N PHE A 24 -7.65 5.19 -19.27
CA PHE A 24 -8.00 4.24 -18.20
C PHE A 24 -9.09 4.70 -17.21
N ALA A 25 -9.96 5.63 -17.62
CA ALA A 25 -11.06 6.11 -16.78
C ALA A 25 -12.00 4.97 -16.33
N ASN A 26 -12.38 4.08 -17.26
CA ASN A 26 -13.26 2.94 -16.97
C ASN A 26 -12.58 1.96 -16.00
N LEU A 27 -11.32 1.62 -16.24
CA LEU A 27 -10.50 0.81 -15.35
C LEU A 27 -10.44 1.40 -13.93
N SER A 28 -10.25 2.73 -13.85
CA SER A 28 -10.23 3.49 -12.60
C SER A 28 -11.56 3.46 -11.87
N LEU A 29 -12.67 3.56 -12.58
CA LEU A 29 -14.02 3.50 -12.01
C LEU A 29 -14.28 2.12 -11.41
N VAL A 30 -14.05 1.06 -12.18
CA VAL A 30 -14.31 -0.31 -11.72
C VAL A 30 -13.42 -0.66 -10.52
N ASN A 31 -12.12 -0.35 -10.58
CA ASN A 31 -11.24 -0.55 -9.43
C ASN A 31 -11.70 0.25 -8.21
N GLY A 32 -12.01 1.53 -8.38
CA GLY A 32 -12.45 2.38 -7.27
C GLY A 32 -13.72 1.87 -6.61
N LEU A 33 -14.74 1.47 -7.38
CA LEU A 33 -15.96 0.86 -6.85
C LEU A 33 -15.67 -0.47 -6.14
N GLY A 34 -14.81 -1.31 -6.73
CA GLY A 34 -14.37 -2.56 -6.12
C GLY A 34 -13.66 -2.33 -4.78
N GLN A 35 -12.76 -1.34 -4.70
CA GLN A 35 -12.09 -0.96 -3.45
C GLN A 35 -13.09 -0.46 -2.39
N LEU A 36 -14.06 0.37 -2.77
CA LEU A 36 -15.10 0.84 -1.85
C LEU A 36 -15.94 -0.31 -1.30
N ILE A 37 -16.34 -1.26 -2.14
CA ILE A 37 -17.10 -2.44 -1.71
C ILE A 37 -16.25 -3.30 -0.77
N LEU A 38 -15.00 -3.62 -1.15
CA LEU A 38 -14.09 -4.43 -0.36
C LEU A 38 -13.84 -3.80 1.02
N PHE A 39 -13.48 -2.51 1.04
CA PHE A 39 -13.19 -1.82 2.30
C PHE A 39 -14.45 -1.64 3.16
N SER A 40 -15.60 -1.36 2.57
CA SER A 40 -16.86 -1.28 3.32
C SER A 40 -17.17 -2.60 4.02
N ALA A 41 -17.07 -3.73 3.29
CA ALA A 41 -17.42 -5.05 3.82
C ALA A 41 -16.37 -5.60 4.80
N VAL A 42 -15.08 -5.55 4.45
CA VAL A 42 -14.00 -6.24 5.17
C VAL A 42 -13.37 -5.36 6.25
N VAL A 43 -13.46 -4.04 6.11
CA VAL A 43 -12.78 -3.09 7.01
C VAL A 43 -13.78 -2.23 7.78
N CYS A 44 -14.60 -1.43 7.09
CA CYS A 44 -15.44 -0.41 7.74
C CYS A 44 -16.52 -1.03 8.64
N ILE A 45 -17.23 -2.06 8.18
CA ILE A 45 -18.25 -2.76 8.99
C ILE A 45 -17.62 -3.43 10.22
N PRO A 46 -16.53 -4.22 10.12
CA PRO A 46 -15.83 -4.76 11.29
C PRO A 46 -15.29 -3.68 12.24
N ILE A 47 -14.73 -2.57 11.74
CA ILE A 47 -14.31 -1.43 12.57
C ILE A 47 -15.48 -0.83 13.32
N TRP A 48 -16.60 -0.61 12.65
CA TRP A 48 -17.80 -0.07 13.28
C TRP A 48 -18.30 -0.94 14.43
N ARG A 49 -18.27 -2.28 14.24
CA ARG A 49 -18.72 -3.26 15.25
C ARG A 49 -17.74 -3.43 16.39
N THR A 50 -16.44 -3.32 16.15
CA THR A 50 -15.38 -3.71 17.11
C THR A 50 -14.57 -2.55 17.63
N GLY A 51 -14.60 -1.41 16.96
CA GLY A 51 -13.76 -0.25 17.24
C GLY A 51 -12.27 -0.48 16.94
N ARG A 52 -11.87 -1.48 16.14
CA ARG A 52 -10.45 -1.84 15.89
C ARG A 52 -10.05 -1.65 14.44
N MET A 53 -8.95 -0.93 14.21
CA MET A 53 -8.36 -0.69 12.88
C MET A 53 -7.62 -1.91 12.30
N SER A 54 -7.34 -2.95 13.09
CA SER A 54 -6.54 -4.11 12.67
C SER A 54 -7.11 -4.85 11.44
N TYR A 55 -8.39 -4.63 11.09
CA TYR A 55 -9.01 -5.17 9.87
C TYR A 55 -8.48 -4.55 8.58
N VAL A 56 -7.86 -3.37 8.65
CA VAL A 56 -7.17 -2.74 7.50
C VAL A 56 -6.05 -3.65 6.98
N ASP A 57 -5.39 -4.40 7.86
CA ASP A 57 -4.32 -5.33 7.49
C ASP A 57 -4.82 -6.50 6.63
N ILE A 58 -6.12 -6.76 6.64
CA ILE A 58 -6.76 -7.67 5.68
C ILE A 58 -7.15 -6.89 4.42
N GLY A 59 -7.91 -5.80 4.57
CA GLY A 59 -8.49 -5.09 3.44
C GLY A 59 -7.45 -4.52 2.46
N TRP A 60 -6.38 -3.94 3.00
CA TRP A 60 -5.38 -3.28 2.16
C TRP A 60 -4.63 -4.23 1.21
N PRO A 61 -4.06 -5.37 1.66
CA PRO A 61 -3.40 -6.32 0.76
C PRO A 61 -4.36 -6.98 -0.25
N TRP A 62 -5.57 -7.32 0.19
CA TRP A 62 -6.58 -7.88 -0.71
C TRP A 62 -7.08 -6.85 -1.72
N GLY A 63 -7.02 -5.56 -1.37
CA GLY A 63 -7.21 -4.47 -2.32
C GLY A 63 -6.15 -4.42 -3.42
N LEU A 64 -4.89 -4.75 -3.12
CA LEU A 64 -3.84 -4.90 -4.15
C LEU A 64 -4.09 -6.10 -5.07
N VAL A 65 -4.55 -7.23 -4.52
CA VAL A 65 -4.97 -8.39 -5.34
C VAL A 65 -6.09 -7.99 -6.27
N LEU A 66 -7.12 -7.30 -5.76
CA LEU A 66 -8.22 -6.79 -6.57
C LEU A 66 -7.73 -5.85 -7.68
N LEU A 67 -6.85 -4.90 -7.36
CA LEU A 67 -6.25 -3.97 -8.33
C LEU A 67 -5.51 -4.75 -9.45
N GLY A 68 -4.75 -5.78 -9.10
CA GLY A 68 -4.09 -6.65 -10.07
C GLY A 68 -5.07 -7.38 -10.98
N ILE A 69 -6.12 -7.99 -10.42
CA ILE A 69 -7.16 -8.70 -11.18
C ILE A 69 -7.89 -7.74 -12.13
N VAL A 70 -8.33 -6.59 -11.64
CA VAL A 70 -9.02 -5.58 -12.44
C VAL A 70 -8.12 -5.08 -13.58
N SER A 71 -6.84 -4.84 -13.31
CA SER A 71 -5.87 -4.41 -14.32
C SER A 71 -5.68 -5.44 -15.43
N PHE A 72 -5.67 -6.73 -15.09
CA PHE A 72 -5.52 -7.79 -16.09
C PHE A 72 -6.73 -7.91 -17.03
N PHE A 73 -7.94 -7.91 -16.45
CA PHE A 73 -9.14 -8.21 -17.23
C PHE A 73 -9.74 -7.00 -17.95
N LEU A 74 -9.46 -5.78 -17.51
CA LEU A 74 -10.14 -4.58 -17.98
C LEU A 74 -9.22 -3.52 -18.61
N SER A 75 -7.90 -3.75 -18.69
CA SER A 75 -7.03 -2.84 -19.42
C SER A 75 -7.05 -3.15 -20.92
N ASP A 76 -7.01 -2.09 -21.72
CA ASP A 76 -7.00 -2.17 -23.18
C ASP A 76 -5.58 -2.20 -23.77
N GLY A 77 -4.54 -2.24 -22.94
CA GLY A 77 -3.16 -2.25 -23.36
C GLY A 77 -2.64 -3.62 -23.82
N TYR A 78 -1.34 -3.69 -24.12
CA TYR A 78 -0.72 -4.94 -24.52
C TYR A 78 -0.81 -5.97 -23.37
N TRP A 79 -1.41 -7.12 -23.65
CA TRP A 79 -1.78 -8.15 -22.66
C TRP A 79 -0.65 -8.57 -21.71
N LEU A 80 0.60 -8.64 -22.22
CA LEU A 80 1.75 -9.05 -21.41
C LEU A 80 2.10 -8.00 -20.34
N ARG A 81 1.88 -6.71 -20.62
CA ARG A 81 2.07 -5.62 -19.65
C ARG A 81 1.07 -5.74 -18.51
N SER A 82 -0.20 -5.94 -18.87
CA SER A 82 -1.28 -6.15 -17.90
C SER A 82 -1.03 -7.39 -17.05
N LEU A 83 -0.57 -8.48 -17.66
CA LEU A 83 -0.20 -9.71 -16.96
C LEU A 83 0.95 -9.48 -15.97
N VAL A 84 2.02 -8.80 -16.39
CA VAL A 84 3.20 -8.53 -15.54
C VAL A 84 2.79 -7.73 -14.30
N VAL A 85 2.10 -6.59 -14.46
CA VAL A 85 1.71 -5.77 -13.31
C VAL A 85 0.69 -6.47 -12.43
N SER A 86 -0.18 -7.31 -12.99
CA SER A 86 -1.15 -8.12 -12.24
C SER A 86 -0.45 -9.15 -11.36
N ILE A 87 0.49 -9.90 -11.91
CA ILE A 87 1.30 -10.86 -11.15
C ILE A 87 2.05 -10.15 -10.03
N VAL A 88 2.68 -9.02 -10.33
CA VAL A 88 3.41 -8.19 -9.36
C VAL A 88 2.53 -7.83 -8.18
N LEU A 89 1.33 -7.30 -8.42
CA LEU A 89 0.40 -6.89 -7.36
C LEU A 89 -0.19 -8.07 -6.60
N ILE A 90 -0.54 -9.15 -7.30
CA ILE A 90 -1.08 -10.36 -6.69
C ILE A 90 -0.03 -10.98 -5.74
N LEU A 91 1.24 -11.04 -6.14
CA LEU A 91 2.31 -11.54 -5.28
C LEU A 91 2.48 -10.69 -4.01
N VAL A 92 2.52 -9.35 -4.15
CA VAL A 92 2.61 -8.43 -3.00
C VAL A 92 1.38 -8.59 -2.09
N GLY A 93 0.19 -8.56 -2.67
CA GLY A 93 -1.06 -8.66 -1.93
C GLY A 93 -1.25 -10.02 -1.25
N LEU A 94 -0.95 -11.13 -1.92
CA LEU A 94 -1.04 -12.47 -1.32
C LEU A 94 -0.02 -12.67 -0.20
N ARG A 95 1.22 -12.22 -0.36
CA ARG A 95 2.24 -12.32 0.69
C ARG A 95 1.77 -11.71 2.00
N MET A 96 1.22 -10.49 1.96
CA MET A 96 0.71 -9.80 3.14
C MET A 96 -0.68 -10.31 3.57
N GLY A 97 -1.58 -10.50 2.61
CA GLY A 97 -2.97 -10.85 2.83
C GLY A 97 -3.15 -12.23 3.45
N LEU A 98 -2.39 -13.24 3.01
CA LEU A 98 -2.41 -14.58 3.61
C LEU A 98 -1.88 -14.55 5.05
N GLY A 99 -0.83 -13.75 5.32
CA GLY A 99 -0.34 -13.51 6.67
C GLY A 99 -1.39 -12.88 7.57
N ALA A 100 -2.11 -11.88 7.08
CA ALA A 100 -3.19 -11.22 7.82
C ALA A 100 -4.37 -12.14 8.10
N LEU A 101 -4.79 -12.98 7.14
CA LEU A 101 -5.82 -14.00 7.35
C LEU A 101 -5.41 -15.03 8.40
N LYS A 102 -4.16 -15.47 8.38
CA LYS A 102 -3.63 -16.37 9.42
C LYS A 102 -3.66 -15.72 10.80
N MET A 103 -3.28 -14.45 10.92
CA MET A 103 -3.39 -13.70 12.18
C MET A 103 -4.84 -13.57 12.65
N TRP A 104 -5.78 -13.35 11.74
CA TRP A 104 -7.20 -13.30 12.04
C TRP A 104 -7.72 -14.67 12.56
N GLN A 105 -7.40 -15.77 11.88
CA GLN A 105 -7.75 -17.13 12.30
C GLN A 105 -7.19 -17.47 13.69
N MET A 106 -5.97 -17.01 14.00
CA MET A 106 -5.34 -17.17 15.31
C MET A 106 -5.95 -16.24 16.39
N GLY A 107 -6.92 -15.42 16.05
CA GLY A 107 -7.57 -14.48 16.97
C GLY A 107 -6.72 -13.27 17.37
N LEU A 108 -5.60 -13.02 16.68
CA LEU A 108 -4.70 -11.90 17.02
C LEU A 108 -5.34 -10.54 16.73
N LEU A 109 -6.31 -10.45 15.81
CA LEU A 109 -7.08 -9.25 15.56
C LEU A 109 -8.10 -8.91 16.66
N LYS A 110 -8.23 -9.75 17.70
CA LYS A 110 -9.03 -9.41 18.89
C LYS A 110 -8.41 -8.31 19.74
N LYS A 111 -7.14 -7.96 19.48
CA LYS A 111 -6.45 -6.83 20.10
C LYS A 111 -6.05 -5.81 19.02
N GLU A 112 -6.12 -4.53 19.37
CA GLU A 112 -5.64 -3.47 18.48
C GLU A 112 -4.11 -3.51 18.37
N PHE A 113 -3.58 -3.39 17.16
CA PHE A 113 -2.15 -3.37 16.94
C PHE A 113 -1.50 -2.05 17.40
N PRO A 114 -0.22 -2.08 17.83
CA PRO A 114 0.48 -0.91 18.37
C PRO A 114 0.43 0.32 17.45
N ARG A 115 0.56 0.14 16.14
CA ARG A 115 0.49 1.24 15.16
C ARG A 115 -0.85 1.99 15.20
N TYR A 116 -1.96 1.29 15.39
CA TYR A 116 -3.28 1.89 15.47
C TYR A 116 -3.55 2.49 16.86
N GLN A 117 -2.95 1.93 17.92
CA GLN A 117 -2.94 2.57 19.24
C GLN A 117 -2.19 3.91 19.18
N TYR A 118 -1.04 3.95 18.49
CA TYR A 118 -0.30 5.19 18.27
C TYR A 118 -1.11 6.21 17.46
N GLN A 119 -1.85 5.78 16.46
CA GLN A 119 -2.74 6.65 15.69
C GLN A 119 -3.82 7.30 16.56
N ARG A 120 -4.37 6.57 17.54
CA ARG A 120 -5.32 7.14 18.51
C ARG A 120 -4.70 8.24 19.37
N ILE A 121 -3.46 8.03 19.83
CA ILE A 121 -2.70 9.06 20.58
C ILE A 121 -2.52 10.32 19.71
N ARG A 122 -2.27 10.16 18.41
CA ARG A 122 -2.19 11.29 17.48
C ARG A 122 -3.51 12.03 17.35
N TRP A 123 -4.62 11.30 17.18
CA TRP A 123 -5.96 11.91 17.09
C TRP A 123 -6.34 12.68 18.35
N GLU A 124 -5.99 12.14 19.52
CA GLU A 124 -6.20 12.83 20.80
C GLU A 124 -5.43 14.14 20.86
N LYS A 125 -4.14 14.13 20.47
CA LYS A 125 -3.32 15.36 20.36
C LYS A 125 -3.85 16.36 19.33
N GLU A 126 -4.51 15.89 18.28
CA GLU A 126 -5.16 16.71 17.25
C GLU A 126 -6.56 17.20 17.68
N GLY A 127 -7.03 16.87 18.88
CA GLY A 127 -8.32 17.25 19.40
C GLY A 127 -9.51 16.53 18.74
N LYS A 128 -9.28 15.34 18.13
CA LYS A 128 -10.33 14.52 17.53
C LYS A 128 -11.06 13.71 18.59
N THR A 129 -12.16 14.23 19.09
CA THR A 129 -12.97 13.60 20.15
C THR A 129 -13.85 12.46 19.65
N ASN A 130 -14.34 12.54 18.40
CA ASN A 130 -15.15 11.48 17.80
C ASN A 130 -14.23 10.39 17.18
N VAL A 131 -13.81 9.45 18.01
CA VAL A 131 -12.91 8.35 17.62
C VAL A 131 -13.59 7.43 16.57
N ALA A 132 -14.90 7.20 16.65
CA ALA A 132 -15.62 6.36 15.69
C ALA A 132 -15.55 6.96 14.27
N LEU A 133 -15.76 8.27 14.13
CA LEU A 133 -15.62 8.96 12.85
C LEU A 133 -14.16 8.93 12.36
N ALA A 134 -13.17 9.16 13.24
CA ALA A 134 -11.76 9.13 12.88
C ALA A 134 -11.34 7.75 12.35
N LEU A 135 -11.81 6.67 12.98
CA LEU A 135 -11.57 5.28 12.54
C LEU A 135 -12.12 5.05 11.12
N GLN A 136 -13.36 5.45 10.85
CA GLN A 136 -13.98 5.23 9.53
C GLN A 136 -13.30 6.04 8.44
N VAL A 137 -12.98 7.30 8.71
CA VAL A 137 -12.29 8.17 7.75
C VAL A 137 -10.89 7.63 7.44
N ASP A 138 -10.14 7.18 8.44
CA ASP A 138 -8.81 6.60 8.23
C ASP A 138 -8.89 5.28 7.44
N ALA A 139 -9.85 4.41 7.78
CA ALA A 139 -10.10 3.18 7.03
C ALA A 139 -10.41 3.43 5.56
N ILE A 140 -11.33 4.36 5.26
CA ILE A 140 -11.70 4.71 3.89
C ILE A 140 -10.51 5.34 3.16
N SER A 141 -9.71 6.18 3.82
CA SER A 141 -8.52 6.80 3.20
C SER A 141 -7.53 5.75 2.71
N GLN A 142 -7.36 4.65 3.43
CA GLN A 142 -6.48 3.56 3.04
C GLN A 142 -7.03 2.75 1.86
N GLY A 143 -8.35 2.55 1.77
CA GLY A 143 -8.99 1.97 0.58
C GLY A 143 -8.88 2.88 -0.64
N LEU A 144 -9.05 4.19 -0.45
CA LEU A 144 -8.87 5.17 -1.51
C LEU A 144 -7.42 5.27 -2.01
N ALA A 145 -6.42 4.92 -1.20
CA ALA A 145 -5.03 4.82 -1.66
C ALA A 145 -4.90 3.77 -2.78
N ASN A 146 -5.53 2.58 -2.62
CA ASN A 146 -5.57 1.53 -3.64
C ASN A 146 -6.41 1.94 -4.87
N ALA A 147 -7.39 2.82 -4.69
CA ALA A 147 -8.21 3.34 -5.78
C ALA A 147 -7.54 4.48 -6.56
N SER A 148 -6.50 5.11 -6.02
CA SER A 148 -5.89 6.33 -6.54
C SER A 148 -4.38 6.17 -6.78
N PHE A 149 -3.54 6.74 -5.93
CA PHE A 149 -2.09 6.83 -6.18
C PHE A 149 -1.39 5.50 -6.37
N LEU A 150 -1.82 4.43 -5.67
CA LEU A 150 -1.23 3.11 -5.86
C LEU A 150 -1.68 2.46 -7.19
N ALA A 151 -2.83 2.85 -7.71
CA ALA A 151 -3.31 2.40 -9.01
C ALA A 151 -2.61 3.11 -10.19
N ILE A 152 -2.15 4.36 -10.02
CA ILE A 152 -1.59 5.18 -11.11
C ILE A 152 -0.44 4.48 -11.85
N PRO A 153 0.66 4.04 -11.21
CA PRO A 153 1.75 3.37 -11.94
C PRO A 153 1.28 2.10 -12.64
N ILE A 154 0.32 1.41 -12.06
CA ILE A 154 -0.22 0.15 -12.58
C ILE A 154 -1.04 0.39 -13.84
N PHE A 155 -1.97 1.35 -13.80
CA PHE A 155 -2.83 1.68 -14.93
C PHE A 155 -2.04 2.27 -16.09
N ILE A 156 -1.03 3.09 -15.81
CA ILE A 156 -0.12 3.62 -16.84
C ILE A 156 0.58 2.48 -17.57
N ILE A 157 1.14 1.49 -16.86
CA ILE A 157 1.83 0.36 -17.51
C ILE A 157 0.82 -0.53 -18.23
N ALA A 158 -0.30 -0.87 -17.59
CA ALA A 158 -1.30 -1.78 -18.13
C ALA A 158 -2.00 -1.24 -19.38
N SER A 159 -2.14 0.08 -19.52
CA SER A 159 -2.80 0.73 -20.67
C SER A 159 -1.86 1.01 -21.84
N ASN A 160 -0.57 0.68 -21.75
CA ASN A 160 0.37 0.87 -22.84
C ASN A 160 0.25 -0.27 -23.87
N ASN A 161 -0.03 0.09 -25.14
CA ASN A 161 -0.22 -0.84 -26.24
C ASN A 161 1.07 -1.36 -26.88
N SER A 162 2.24 -0.79 -26.54
CA SER A 162 3.51 -1.24 -27.12
C SER A 162 3.85 -2.67 -26.68
N PRO A 163 4.19 -3.58 -27.59
CA PRO A 163 4.67 -4.92 -27.24
C PRO A 163 6.11 -4.91 -26.70
N GLU A 164 6.86 -3.85 -26.97
CA GLU A 164 8.27 -3.73 -26.58
C GLU A 164 8.40 -3.17 -25.17
N PHE A 165 9.18 -3.83 -24.35
CA PHE A 165 9.59 -3.34 -23.04
C PHE A 165 10.89 -2.55 -23.14
N LEU A 166 10.85 -1.29 -22.76
CA LEU A 166 12.04 -0.43 -22.75
C LEU A 166 12.96 -0.76 -21.58
N VAL A 167 14.24 -0.44 -21.72
CA VAL A 167 15.28 -0.73 -20.72
C VAL A 167 14.89 -0.20 -19.32
N LEU A 168 14.31 0.99 -19.25
CA LEU A 168 13.90 1.59 -17.97
C LEU A 168 12.74 0.82 -17.30
N GLU A 169 11.84 0.23 -18.08
CA GLU A 169 10.78 -0.64 -17.57
C GLU A 169 11.37 -1.90 -16.94
N ILE A 170 12.32 -2.52 -17.64
CA ILE A 170 13.03 -3.72 -17.16
C ILE A 170 13.80 -3.40 -15.87
N ILE A 171 14.52 -2.26 -15.83
CA ILE A 171 15.23 -1.81 -14.62
C ILE A 171 14.26 -1.66 -13.46
N GLY A 172 13.11 -1.00 -13.68
CA GLY A 172 12.08 -0.84 -12.64
C GLY A 172 11.56 -2.17 -12.12
N LEU A 173 11.27 -3.12 -13.00
CA LEU A 173 10.81 -4.48 -12.64
C LEU A 173 11.90 -5.28 -11.91
N VAL A 174 13.16 -5.14 -12.27
CA VAL A 174 14.31 -5.76 -11.55
C VAL A 174 14.44 -5.17 -10.15
N ILE A 175 14.34 -3.83 -10.00
CA ILE A 175 14.33 -3.17 -8.69
C ILE A 175 13.16 -3.70 -7.85
N TRP A 176 11.97 -3.80 -8.42
CA TRP A 176 10.82 -4.38 -7.76
C TRP A 176 11.10 -5.80 -7.25
N LEU A 177 11.64 -6.68 -8.11
CA LEU A 177 11.91 -8.08 -7.77
C LEU A 177 12.92 -8.20 -6.62
N LEU A 178 14.01 -7.44 -6.68
CA LEU A 178 15.03 -7.42 -5.64
C LEU A 178 14.49 -6.87 -4.32
N ALA A 179 13.68 -5.82 -4.39
CA ALA A 179 13.03 -5.22 -3.23
C ALA A 179 12.02 -6.18 -2.59
N PHE A 180 11.17 -6.83 -3.38
CA PHE A 180 10.21 -7.83 -2.91
C PHE A 180 10.91 -9.04 -2.24
N ALA A 181 12.01 -9.51 -2.82
CA ALA A 181 12.84 -10.56 -2.23
C ALA A 181 13.47 -10.10 -0.90
N MET A 182 14.05 -8.89 -0.88
CA MET A 182 14.63 -8.31 0.33
C MET A 182 13.61 -8.15 1.46
N GLU A 183 12.41 -7.67 1.15
CA GLU A 183 11.32 -7.52 2.11
C GLU A 183 10.91 -8.87 2.70
N THR A 184 10.74 -9.87 1.83
CA THR A 184 10.39 -11.22 2.23
C THR A 184 11.46 -11.83 3.15
N VAL A 185 12.72 -11.71 2.80
CA VAL A 185 13.85 -12.18 3.63
C VAL A 185 13.88 -11.45 4.97
N ALA A 186 13.69 -10.12 4.99
CA ALA A 186 13.66 -9.35 6.22
C ALA A 186 12.55 -9.81 7.17
N ASP A 187 11.35 -10.03 6.66
CA ASP A 187 10.22 -10.52 7.46
C ASP A 187 10.47 -11.93 8.00
N LEU A 188 10.99 -12.85 7.19
CA LEU A 188 11.35 -14.20 7.62
C LEU A 188 12.42 -14.19 8.71
N GLN A 189 13.47 -13.37 8.58
CA GLN A 189 14.50 -13.20 9.60
C GLN A 189 13.91 -12.70 10.92
N LYS A 190 12.98 -11.74 10.86
CA LYS A 190 12.30 -11.22 12.05
C LYS A 190 11.44 -12.28 12.73
N ILE A 191 10.67 -13.04 11.95
CA ILE A 191 9.83 -14.13 12.47
C ILE A 191 10.69 -15.20 13.13
N ALA A 192 11.75 -15.67 12.48
CA ALA A 192 12.66 -16.67 13.01
C ALA A 192 13.33 -16.20 14.30
N PHE A 193 13.83 -14.95 14.34
CA PHE A 193 14.40 -14.36 15.54
C PHE A 193 13.40 -14.33 16.71
N LEU A 194 12.17 -13.87 16.48
CA LEU A 194 11.14 -13.81 17.53
C LEU A 194 10.77 -15.20 18.05
N GLN A 195 10.69 -16.21 17.19
CA GLN A 195 10.46 -17.61 17.58
C GLN A 195 11.61 -18.17 18.43
N GLN A 196 12.86 -17.89 18.06
CA GLN A 196 14.04 -18.28 18.81
C GLN A 196 14.07 -17.63 20.20
N MET A 197 13.79 -16.33 20.29
CA MET A 197 13.75 -15.62 21.57
C MET A 197 12.63 -16.15 22.47
N LYS A 198 11.45 -16.45 21.90
CA LYS A 198 10.35 -17.07 22.65
C LYS A 198 10.73 -18.44 23.22
N LYS A 199 11.39 -19.30 22.42
CA LYS A 199 11.86 -20.63 22.88
C LYS A 199 12.92 -20.51 23.97
N ALA A 200 13.77 -19.47 23.91
CA ALA A 200 14.81 -19.21 24.90
C ALA A 200 14.29 -18.49 26.18
N GLY A 201 12.98 -18.24 26.28
CA GLY A 201 12.40 -17.48 27.41
C GLY A 201 12.81 -16.01 27.47
N LYS A 202 13.47 -15.49 26.43
CA LYS A 202 13.96 -14.11 26.37
C LYS A 202 12.88 -13.22 25.77
N GLN A 203 12.52 -12.15 26.50
CA GLN A 203 11.56 -11.16 26.06
C GLN A 203 12.26 -9.84 25.70
N ARG A 204 11.62 -9.02 24.89
CA ARG A 204 12.04 -7.64 24.58
C ARG A 204 13.43 -7.53 23.95
N GLN A 205 13.89 -8.55 23.23
CA GLN A 205 15.17 -8.49 22.53
C GLN A 205 15.03 -7.71 21.20
N VAL A 206 16.05 -6.93 20.85
CA VAL A 206 16.14 -6.25 19.57
C VAL A 206 16.62 -7.22 18.52
N CYS A 207 15.92 -7.29 17.39
CA CYS A 207 16.36 -8.09 16.26
C CYS A 207 17.64 -7.48 15.66
N ASN A 208 18.74 -8.21 15.74
CA ASN A 208 20.04 -7.82 15.23
C ASN A 208 20.68 -8.98 14.44
N VAL A 209 19.91 -9.52 13.49
CA VAL A 209 20.33 -10.65 12.64
C VAL A 209 20.09 -10.33 11.16
N GLY A 210 20.95 -10.83 10.28
CA GLY A 210 20.81 -10.64 8.84
C GLY A 210 20.68 -9.15 8.46
N LEU A 211 19.65 -8.81 7.71
CA LEU A 211 19.38 -7.43 7.25
C LEU A 211 19.10 -6.46 8.41
N TRP A 212 18.55 -6.94 9.52
CA TRP A 212 18.27 -6.14 10.74
C TRP A 212 19.52 -5.68 11.47
N ARG A 213 20.69 -6.20 11.11
CA ARG A 213 21.99 -5.73 11.62
C ARG A 213 22.40 -4.38 10.99
N TYR A 214 22.00 -4.16 9.74
CA TYR A 214 22.41 -2.98 8.95
C TYR A 214 21.38 -1.87 8.96
N CYS A 215 20.11 -2.21 9.14
CA CYS A 215 19.02 -1.25 9.12
C CYS A 215 17.96 -1.62 10.17
N ARG A 216 17.37 -0.63 10.83
CA ARG A 216 16.32 -0.85 11.85
C ARG A 216 15.01 -1.40 11.27
N HIS A 217 14.71 -1.04 10.03
CA HIS A 217 13.48 -1.39 9.34
C HIS A 217 13.75 -1.78 7.88
N PRO A 218 14.51 -2.87 7.64
CA PRO A 218 14.88 -3.27 6.29
C PRO A 218 13.65 -3.63 5.43
N ASN A 219 12.60 -4.17 6.04
CA ASN A 219 11.34 -4.47 5.37
C ASN A 219 10.61 -3.21 4.90
N TYR A 220 10.55 -2.14 5.70
CA TYR A 220 9.90 -0.88 5.26
C TYR A 220 10.68 -0.17 4.15
N PHE A 221 12.01 -0.21 4.22
CA PHE A 221 12.83 0.28 3.12
C PHE A 221 12.58 -0.53 1.83
N ALA A 222 12.52 -1.84 1.95
CA ALA A 222 12.27 -2.72 0.81
C ALA A 222 10.85 -2.51 0.24
N GLU A 223 9.81 -2.41 1.08
CA GLU A 223 8.46 -2.09 0.63
C GLU A 223 8.38 -0.73 -0.09
N TRP A 224 9.09 0.29 0.41
CA TRP A 224 9.20 1.55 -0.32
C TRP A 224 9.86 1.38 -1.69
N MET A 225 10.91 0.54 -1.79
CA MET A 225 11.59 0.24 -3.05
C MET A 225 10.75 -0.61 -4.00
N VAL A 226 9.85 -1.47 -3.51
CA VAL A 226 8.83 -2.16 -4.32
C VAL A 226 8.01 -1.15 -5.12
N TRP A 227 7.51 -0.11 -4.47
CA TRP A 227 6.73 0.94 -5.13
C TRP A 227 7.59 1.82 -6.05
N ASN A 228 8.84 2.15 -5.65
CA ASN A 228 9.74 2.90 -6.53
C ASN A 228 10.11 2.12 -7.80
N GLY A 229 10.27 0.79 -7.71
CA GLY A 229 10.47 -0.07 -8.86
C GLY A 229 9.32 0.03 -9.87
N LEU A 230 8.07 -0.02 -9.38
CA LEU A 230 6.87 0.14 -10.22
C LEU A 230 6.75 1.56 -10.81
N ILE A 231 7.09 2.58 -10.04
CA ILE A 231 7.11 3.97 -10.53
C ILE A 231 8.12 4.13 -11.66
N ILE A 232 9.34 3.61 -11.50
CA ILE A 232 10.38 3.65 -12.53
C ILE A 232 9.92 2.89 -13.79
N ALA A 233 9.31 1.71 -13.61
CA ALA A 233 8.76 0.94 -14.72
C ALA A 233 7.61 1.65 -15.43
N ALA A 234 6.86 2.52 -14.75
CA ALA A 234 5.76 3.28 -15.34
C ALA A 234 6.22 4.48 -16.19
N VAL A 235 7.46 4.98 -16.01
CA VAL A 235 7.93 6.19 -16.70
C VAL A 235 7.85 6.11 -18.22
N PRO A 236 8.32 5.05 -18.90
CA PRO A 236 8.21 4.97 -20.35
C PRO A 236 6.76 4.93 -20.85
N SER A 237 5.90 4.21 -20.14
CA SER A 237 4.47 4.15 -20.46
C SER A 237 3.78 5.50 -20.21
N TRP A 238 4.16 6.25 -19.17
CA TRP A 238 3.69 7.61 -18.96
C TRP A 238 4.10 8.54 -20.09
N LEU A 239 5.36 8.46 -20.57
CA LEU A 239 5.83 9.24 -21.71
C LEU A 239 5.03 8.91 -22.98
N ALA A 240 4.66 7.64 -23.19
CA ALA A 240 3.85 7.21 -24.33
C ALA A 240 2.41 7.76 -24.31
N LEU A 241 1.90 8.20 -23.15
CA LEU A 241 0.59 8.86 -23.03
C LEU A 241 0.61 10.33 -23.54
N GLN A 242 1.79 10.89 -23.86
CA GLN A 242 1.88 12.22 -24.44
C GLN A 242 1.16 12.25 -25.79
N GLY A 243 0.21 13.15 -25.93
CA GLY A 243 -0.62 13.26 -27.15
C GLY A 243 -1.91 12.44 -27.13
N THR A 244 -2.02 11.43 -26.28
CA THR A 244 -3.28 10.70 -26.01
C THR A 244 -4.08 11.37 -24.90
N GLU A 245 -3.40 11.77 -23.85
CA GLU A 245 -4.00 12.47 -22.72
C GLU A 245 -3.97 14.00 -22.91
N ASN A 246 -4.90 14.70 -22.28
CA ASN A 246 -4.82 16.15 -22.15
C ASN A 246 -3.50 16.53 -21.46
N THR A 247 -2.83 17.56 -21.94
CA THR A 247 -1.50 17.99 -21.45
C THR A 247 -1.46 18.21 -19.94
N ALA A 248 -2.52 18.80 -19.34
CA ALA A 248 -2.58 18.98 -17.89
C ALA A 248 -2.70 17.64 -17.14
N ILE A 249 -3.54 16.73 -17.64
CA ILE A 249 -3.68 15.38 -17.06
C ILE A 249 -2.36 14.62 -17.17
N TRP A 250 -1.71 14.67 -18.32
CA TRP A 250 -0.40 14.02 -18.54
C TRP A 250 0.65 14.50 -17.52
N TRP A 251 0.79 15.81 -17.30
CA TRP A 251 1.69 16.36 -16.28
C TRP A 251 1.29 15.94 -14.85
N LEU A 252 -0.02 15.98 -14.53
CA LEU A 252 -0.51 15.57 -13.22
C LEU A 252 -0.26 14.08 -12.96
N LEU A 253 -0.34 13.22 -13.96
CA LEU A 253 0.03 11.80 -13.84
C LEU A 253 1.52 11.65 -13.53
N GLY A 254 2.41 12.38 -14.22
CA GLY A 254 3.84 12.37 -13.94
C GLY A 254 4.17 12.84 -12.50
N PHE A 255 3.56 13.93 -12.05
CA PHE A 255 3.68 14.38 -10.66
C PHE A 255 3.11 13.35 -9.65
N SER A 256 2.03 12.68 -10.02
CA SER A 256 1.42 11.65 -9.18
C SER A 256 2.31 10.42 -9.00
N LEU A 257 3.15 10.06 -9.98
CA LEU A 257 4.17 9.01 -9.80
C LEU A 257 5.14 9.38 -8.68
N LEU A 258 5.67 10.60 -8.68
CA LEU A 258 6.55 11.09 -7.62
C LEU A 258 5.82 11.20 -6.27
N PHE A 259 4.57 11.66 -6.30
CA PHE A 259 3.74 11.76 -5.10
C PHE A 259 3.44 10.37 -4.49
N THR A 260 3.26 9.34 -5.30
CA THR A 260 3.10 7.95 -4.84
C THR A 260 4.31 7.50 -4.02
N SER A 261 5.54 7.73 -4.49
CA SER A 261 6.77 7.46 -3.73
C SER A 261 6.76 8.20 -2.38
N ARG A 262 6.38 9.50 -2.39
CA ARG A 262 6.31 10.33 -1.18
C ARG A 262 5.25 9.87 -0.20
N VAL A 263 4.08 9.45 -0.68
CA VAL A 263 3.00 8.89 0.15
C VAL A 263 3.45 7.60 0.81
N MET A 264 4.04 6.68 0.04
CA MET A 264 4.55 5.41 0.57
C MET A 264 5.64 5.63 1.62
N TYR A 265 6.63 6.47 1.33
CA TYR A 265 7.64 6.85 2.33
C TYR A 265 7.00 7.38 3.62
N SER A 266 6.06 8.33 3.50
CA SER A 266 5.41 8.92 4.67
C SER A 266 4.61 7.91 5.47
N THR A 267 3.90 7.00 4.80
CA THR A 267 3.11 5.95 5.43
C THR A 267 4.03 4.98 6.19
N LEU A 268 5.07 4.49 5.53
CA LEU A 268 6.00 3.51 6.11
C LEU A 268 6.90 4.08 7.22
N VAL A 269 7.16 5.38 7.22
CA VAL A 269 7.96 6.00 8.27
C VAL A 269 7.08 6.54 9.40
N TYR A 270 6.08 7.36 9.10
CA TYR A 270 5.41 8.19 10.10
C TYR A 270 4.02 7.70 10.50
N VAL A 271 3.32 6.95 9.65
CA VAL A 271 1.90 6.62 9.89
C VAL A 271 1.74 5.21 10.45
N THR A 272 2.23 4.19 9.75
CA THR A 272 2.01 2.79 10.11
C THR A 272 3.28 2.00 10.44
N GLY A 273 4.45 2.53 10.11
CA GLY A 273 5.72 1.79 10.15
C GLY A 273 6.68 2.16 11.27
N ALA A 274 7.79 2.82 10.92
CA ALA A 274 8.95 2.99 11.80
C ALA A 274 8.62 3.75 13.09
N VAL A 275 8.06 4.96 12.99
CA VAL A 275 7.78 5.80 14.16
C VAL A 275 6.80 5.14 15.15
N PRO A 276 5.64 4.60 14.74
CA PRO A 276 4.75 3.88 15.65
C PRO A 276 5.40 2.67 16.32
N SER A 277 6.22 1.91 15.58
CA SER A 277 6.87 0.72 16.14
C SER A 277 7.97 1.07 17.14
N GLU A 278 8.72 2.15 16.92
CA GLU A 278 9.76 2.64 17.82
C GLU A 278 9.18 3.30 19.07
N TYR A 279 8.07 4.01 18.98
CA TYR A 279 7.40 4.67 20.10
C TYR A 279 7.15 3.71 21.27
N PHE A 280 6.49 2.58 21.01
CA PHE A 280 6.21 1.59 22.06
C PHE A 280 7.44 0.77 22.46
N SER A 281 8.41 0.62 21.56
CA SER A 281 9.67 -0.05 21.86
C SER A 281 10.52 0.75 22.83
N ALA A 282 10.57 2.06 22.68
CA ALA A 282 11.30 2.96 23.57
C ALA A 282 10.71 3.02 25.00
N GLN A 283 9.37 2.95 25.12
CA GLN A 283 8.71 2.97 26.43
C GLN A 283 8.88 1.67 27.25
N LYS A 284 9.29 0.58 26.59
CA LYS A 284 9.43 -0.74 27.22
C LYS A 284 10.88 -1.06 27.62
N ARG A 285 11.81 -0.17 27.32
CA ARG A 285 13.22 -0.22 27.73
C ARG A 285 13.46 0.61 28.98
#